data_dcfddce73812d599c981d24da49ca3db
#
_entry.id   dcfddce73812d599c981d24da49ca3db
#
_cell.length_a   1.000
_cell.length_b   1.000
_cell.length_c   1.000
_cell.angle_alpha   90.00
_cell.angle_beta   90.00
_cell.angle_gamma   90.00
#
_symmetry.space_group_name_H-M   'P 1'
#
loop_
_entity.id
_entity.type
_entity.pdbx_description
1 polymer ?
#
loop_
_entity_poly.entity_id
_entity_poly.type
_entity_poly.pdbx_seq_one_letter_code
_entity_poly.pdbx_strand_id
1 'polypeptide(L)'
;MPLILEPRWKSYVVETLKPVLTPEQCEEVIRLGQSAPNKKAEVGTGSLADDKDKNRYDSKMRVTTISWIPFAQGAPMYGIIERWMLNTNGNHFGFEGMQITEQAQYTEYPKGGFYEWHVDNELVMLNMPPVRKISMTLLLSDPKDFEGGELELVDDKKRPNLKRGYALFFASFIRHRVKPVIKGNRKSLVMWFGGPPLK
;
A
#
# COMPACT_ATOMS: atom_id res chain seq x y z
N MET A 1 34.79 -14.19 16.34
CA MET A 1 34.01 -13.51 15.28
C MET A 1 33.05 -12.58 15.97
N PRO A 2 33.12 -11.26 15.82
CA PRO A 2 32.15 -10.36 16.47
C PRO A 2 30.77 -10.63 15.89
N LEU A 3 29.80 -10.92 16.75
CA LEU A 3 28.38 -10.93 16.37
C LEU A 3 27.98 -9.50 16.06
N ILE A 4 27.73 -9.20 14.80
CA ILE A 4 27.08 -7.94 14.42
C ILE A 4 25.61 -8.09 14.82
N LEU A 5 25.25 -7.47 15.93
CA LEU A 5 23.87 -7.40 16.35
C LEU A 5 23.10 -6.52 15.36
N GLU A 6 21.98 -7.02 14.87
CA GLU A 6 21.03 -6.22 14.08
C GLU A 6 20.64 -4.95 14.87
N PRO A 7 20.61 -3.78 14.25
CA PRO A 7 20.18 -2.57 14.92
C PRO A 7 18.77 -2.73 15.50
N ARG A 8 18.58 -2.35 16.76
CA ARG A 8 17.27 -2.47 17.44
C ARG A 8 16.14 -1.69 16.78
N TRP A 9 16.46 -0.69 15.96
CA TRP A 9 15.48 0.14 15.21
C TRP A 9 15.05 -0.48 13.90
N LYS A 10 15.69 -1.53 13.41
CA LYS A 10 15.27 -2.22 12.20
C LYS A 10 13.87 -2.79 12.38
N SER A 11 12.97 -2.45 11.49
CA SER A 11 11.58 -2.88 11.53
C SER A 11 11.06 -3.08 10.11
N TYR A 12 10.23 -4.09 9.92
CA TYR A 12 9.52 -4.33 8.67
C TYR A 12 8.13 -3.66 8.61
N VAL A 13 7.80 -2.87 9.62
CA VAL A 13 6.57 -2.06 9.66
C VAL A 13 6.92 -0.70 10.26
N VAL A 14 6.76 0.37 9.51
CA VAL A 14 7.17 1.73 9.88
C VAL A 14 6.04 2.72 9.61
N GLU A 15 5.55 3.37 10.66
CA GLU A 15 4.63 4.51 10.55
C GLU A 15 5.43 5.81 10.47
N THR A 16 5.01 6.73 9.60
CA THR A 16 5.65 8.05 9.52
C THR A 16 5.27 8.90 10.73
N LEU A 17 6.26 9.59 11.30
CA LEU A 17 6.07 10.49 12.44
C LEU A 17 5.57 11.88 12.02
N LYS A 18 5.61 12.17 10.71
CA LYS A 18 5.15 13.41 10.08
C LYS A 18 4.31 13.06 8.85
N PRO A 19 3.43 13.96 8.41
CA PRO A 19 2.70 13.72 7.17
C PRO A 19 3.66 13.66 5.98
N VAL A 20 3.45 12.67 5.12
CA VAL A 20 4.12 12.53 3.81
C VAL A 20 3.56 13.55 2.83
N LEU A 21 2.23 13.75 2.88
CA LEU A 21 1.50 14.72 2.08
C LEU A 21 0.74 15.69 2.99
N THR A 22 0.71 16.97 2.61
CA THR A 22 -0.16 17.96 3.27
C THR A 22 -1.64 17.68 2.99
N PRO A 23 -2.59 18.26 3.74
CA PRO A 23 -4.01 18.12 3.43
C PRO A 23 -4.36 18.54 2.00
N GLU A 24 -3.77 19.63 1.48
CA GLU A 24 -3.98 20.12 0.13
C GLU A 24 -3.45 19.14 -0.93
N GLN A 25 -2.29 18.53 -0.66
CA GLN A 25 -1.73 17.48 -1.52
C GLN A 25 -2.59 16.21 -1.49
N CYS A 26 -3.19 15.87 -0.34
CA CYS A 26 -4.16 14.77 -0.26
C CYS A 26 -5.40 15.04 -1.12
N GLU A 27 -5.95 16.27 -1.11
CA GLU A 27 -7.06 16.64 -2.00
C GLU A 27 -6.68 16.54 -3.47
N GLU A 28 -5.49 16.99 -3.84
CA GLU A 28 -5.02 16.86 -5.23
C GLU A 28 -4.90 15.40 -5.66
N VAL A 29 -4.37 14.52 -4.80
CA VAL A 29 -4.31 13.08 -5.07
C VAL A 29 -5.72 12.47 -5.21
N ILE A 30 -6.67 12.87 -4.36
CA ILE A 30 -8.06 12.45 -4.48
C ILE A 30 -8.64 12.89 -5.82
N ARG A 31 -8.44 14.16 -6.21
CA ARG A 31 -8.91 14.70 -7.49
C ARG A 31 -8.34 13.94 -8.69
N LEU A 32 -7.03 13.64 -8.67
CA LEU A 32 -6.37 12.86 -9.72
C LEU A 32 -6.93 11.43 -9.77
N GLY A 33 -7.07 10.78 -8.62
CA GLY A 33 -7.62 9.42 -8.54
C GLY A 33 -9.06 9.34 -9.03
N GLN A 34 -9.89 10.32 -8.71
CA GLN A 34 -11.29 10.37 -9.14
C GLN A 34 -11.46 10.74 -10.62
N SER A 35 -10.53 11.48 -11.21
CA SER A 35 -10.53 11.81 -12.64
C SER A 35 -10.01 10.69 -13.53
N ALA A 36 -9.25 9.74 -12.97
CA ALA A 36 -8.75 8.59 -13.71
C ALA A 36 -9.83 7.52 -13.89
N PRO A 37 -9.76 6.71 -14.96
CA PRO A 37 -10.70 5.60 -15.14
C PRO A 37 -10.71 4.69 -13.91
N ASN A 38 -11.88 4.55 -13.29
CA ASN A 38 -12.05 3.70 -12.13
C ASN A 38 -12.62 2.34 -12.52
N LYS A 39 -12.28 1.33 -11.74
CA LYS A 39 -12.85 -0.01 -11.83
C LYS A 39 -13.06 -0.62 -10.45
N LYS A 40 -13.98 -1.58 -10.35
CA LYS A 40 -14.03 -2.45 -9.17
C LYS A 40 -12.70 -3.18 -9.08
N ALA A 41 -12.13 -3.21 -7.87
CA ALA A 41 -10.83 -3.84 -7.71
C ALA A 41 -10.92 -5.35 -7.89
N GLU A 42 -10.06 -5.88 -8.74
CA GLU A 42 -9.87 -7.30 -8.95
C GLU A 42 -8.88 -7.85 -7.90
N VAL A 43 -9.00 -9.12 -7.58
CA VAL A 43 -8.07 -9.85 -6.71
C VAL A 43 -7.23 -10.75 -7.60
N GLY A 44 -5.91 -10.69 -7.46
CA GLY A 44 -5.02 -11.65 -8.11
C GLY A 44 -5.23 -13.05 -7.52
N THR A 45 -5.53 -14.02 -8.36
CA THR A 45 -5.72 -15.43 -7.96
C THR A 45 -4.41 -16.19 -8.09
N GLY A 46 -3.30 -15.76 -7.60
CA GLY A 46 -2.03 -16.50 -7.63
C GLY A 46 -1.72 -17.25 -8.96
N SER A 47 -0.49 -17.62 -9.21
CA SER A 47 -0.02 -18.16 -10.50
C SER A 47 -0.44 -19.60 -10.81
N LEU A 48 -1.32 -20.20 -10.05
CA LEU A 48 -1.81 -21.57 -10.28
C LEU A 48 -3.14 -21.62 -11.03
N ALA A 49 -3.76 -20.47 -11.30
CA ALA A 49 -4.96 -20.40 -12.13
C ALA A 49 -4.61 -20.20 -13.60
N ASP A 50 -5.37 -20.83 -14.49
CA ASP A 50 -5.29 -20.60 -15.94
C ASP A 50 -5.36 -19.10 -16.25
N ASP A 51 -4.68 -18.67 -17.32
CA ASP A 51 -4.56 -17.24 -17.73
C ASP A 51 -5.89 -16.47 -17.79
N LYS A 52 -7.02 -17.18 -17.90
CA LYS A 52 -8.37 -16.60 -17.94
C LYS A 52 -8.90 -16.16 -16.56
N ASP A 53 -8.31 -16.62 -15.45
CA ASP A 53 -8.77 -16.36 -14.08
C ASP A 53 -7.81 -15.46 -13.26
N LYS A 54 -6.73 -14.97 -13.87
CA LYS A 54 -5.65 -14.23 -13.16
C LYS A 54 -6.08 -12.94 -12.47
N ASN A 55 -7.19 -12.33 -12.89
CA ASN A 55 -7.72 -11.09 -12.31
C ASN A 55 -9.24 -11.19 -12.21
N ARG A 56 -9.73 -11.84 -11.17
CA ARG A 56 -11.16 -11.97 -10.92
C ARG A 56 -11.62 -11.05 -9.80
N TYR A 57 -12.71 -10.33 -10.02
CA TYR A 57 -13.44 -9.67 -8.94
C TYR A 57 -14.06 -10.71 -8.02
N ASP A 58 -13.57 -10.79 -6.77
CA ASP A 58 -14.15 -11.61 -5.72
C ASP A 58 -14.69 -10.71 -4.60
N SER A 59 -16.00 -10.54 -4.55
CA SER A 59 -16.68 -9.73 -3.53
C SER A 59 -16.55 -10.30 -2.11
N LYS A 60 -16.09 -11.53 -1.92
CA LYS A 60 -15.79 -12.10 -0.61
C LYS A 60 -14.40 -11.70 -0.11
N MET A 61 -13.51 -11.34 -1.04
CA MET A 61 -12.15 -10.94 -0.72
C MET A 61 -11.98 -9.42 -0.69
N ARG A 62 -12.66 -8.68 -1.60
CA ARG A 62 -12.45 -7.24 -1.73
C ARG A 62 -13.70 -6.53 -2.26
N VAL A 63 -14.09 -5.46 -1.60
CA VAL A 63 -15.14 -4.53 -2.05
C VAL A 63 -14.56 -3.12 -2.04
N THR A 64 -14.00 -2.68 -3.16
CA THR A 64 -13.39 -1.35 -3.32
C THR A 64 -13.48 -0.90 -4.77
N THR A 65 -13.37 0.41 -4.98
CA THR A 65 -13.07 1.00 -6.30
C THR A 65 -11.63 1.43 -6.34
N ILE A 66 -10.97 1.22 -7.46
CA ILE A 66 -9.57 1.64 -7.66
C ILE A 66 -9.42 2.41 -8.95
N SER A 67 -8.44 3.30 -8.97
CA SER A 67 -7.90 3.90 -10.18
C SER A 67 -6.39 4.04 -10.07
N TRP A 68 -5.72 4.13 -11.20
CA TRP A 68 -4.28 4.26 -11.28
C TRP A 68 -3.91 5.68 -11.71
N ILE A 69 -3.05 6.33 -10.93
CA ILE A 69 -2.61 7.69 -11.20
C ILE A 69 -1.39 7.62 -12.13
N PRO A 70 -1.48 8.12 -13.38
CA PRO A 70 -0.34 8.10 -14.30
C PRO A 70 0.86 8.87 -13.76
N PHE A 71 2.07 8.40 -14.01
CA PHE A 71 3.31 9.04 -13.55
C PHE A 71 3.40 10.52 -13.92
N ALA A 72 3.05 10.87 -15.16
CA ALA A 72 3.11 12.24 -15.63
C ALA A 72 2.16 13.19 -14.86
N GLN A 73 0.97 12.71 -14.47
CA GLN A 73 -0.02 13.51 -13.74
C GLN A 73 0.31 13.62 -12.25
N GLY A 74 0.89 12.58 -11.67
CA GLY A 74 1.25 12.52 -10.26
C GLY A 74 2.70 12.86 -9.95
N ALA A 75 3.46 13.41 -10.90
CA ALA A 75 4.91 13.58 -10.77
C ALA A 75 5.37 14.22 -9.44
N PRO A 76 4.78 15.32 -8.92
CA PRO A 76 5.19 15.87 -7.63
C PRO A 76 4.98 14.90 -6.46
N MET A 77 3.86 14.18 -6.44
CA MET A 77 3.54 13.18 -5.42
C MET A 77 4.54 12.03 -5.46
N TYR A 78 4.84 11.50 -6.63
CA TYR A 78 5.80 10.40 -6.79
C TYR A 78 7.17 10.76 -6.24
N GLY A 79 7.70 11.95 -6.58
CA GLY A 79 9.01 12.41 -6.08
C GLY A 79 9.05 12.61 -4.56
N ILE A 80 7.93 13.03 -3.94
CA ILE A 80 7.83 13.13 -2.47
C ILE A 80 7.86 11.73 -1.86
N ILE A 81 7.03 10.82 -2.33
CA ILE A 81 6.88 9.47 -1.76
C ILE A 81 8.16 8.65 -1.96
N GLU A 82 8.81 8.77 -3.11
CA GLU A 82 10.07 8.09 -3.38
C GLU A 82 11.16 8.47 -2.36
N ARG A 83 11.31 9.76 -2.05
CA ARG A 83 12.25 10.20 -1.01
C ARG A 83 11.94 9.61 0.36
N TRP A 84 10.65 9.54 0.73
CA TRP A 84 10.24 8.91 1.97
C TRP A 84 10.55 7.42 1.97
N MET A 85 10.26 6.72 0.87
CA MET A 85 10.55 5.30 0.71
C MET A 85 12.05 5.02 0.82
N LEU A 86 12.90 5.75 0.09
CA LEU A 86 14.35 5.56 0.12
C LEU A 86 14.93 5.78 1.52
N ASN A 87 14.48 6.83 2.21
CA ASN A 87 14.90 7.11 3.58
C ASN A 87 14.43 6.01 4.55
N THR A 88 13.18 5.58 4.44
CA THR A 88 12.61 4.49 5.26
C THR A 88 13.34 3.17 4.99
N ASN A 89 13.61 2.87 3.73
CA ASN A 89 14.35 1.67 3.35
C ASN A 89 15.77 1.67 3.95
N GLY A 90 16.49 2.79 3.83
CA GLY A 90 17.85 2.91 4.38
C GLY A 90 17.91 2.74 5.90
N ASN A 91 16.89 3.23 6.62
CA ASN A 91 16.85 3.19 8.07
C ASN A 91 16.27 1.90 8.67
N HIS A 92 15.39 1.19 7.95
CA HIS A 92 14.60 0.11 8.53
C HIS A 92 14.66 -1.21 7.75
N PHE A 93 14.47 -1.19 6.43
CA PHE A 93 14.33 -2.42 5.64
C PHE A 93 15.65 -2.93 5.09
N GLY A 94 16.47 -2.05 4.51
CA GLY A 94 17.77 -2.40 3.94
C GLY A 94 17.70 -3.23 2.66
N PHE A 95 16.60 -3.14 1.89
CA PHE A 95 16.49 -3.82 0.61
C PHE A 95 17.31 -3.10 -0.48
N GLU A 96 17.97 -3.88 -1.34
CA GLU A 96 18.77 -3.36 -2.44
C GLU A 96 17.91 -3.03 -3.68
N GLY A 97 18.36 -2.01 -4.45
CA GLY A 97 17.84 -1.68 -5.78
C GLY A 97 16.37 -1.23 -5.78
N MET A 98 15.93 -0.58 -4.69
CA MET A 98 14.55 -0.14 -4.53
C MET A 98 14.19 1.02 -5.46
N GLN A 99 13.06 0.88 -6.15
CA GLN A 99 12.51 1.89 -7.06
C GLN A 99 10.98 1.80 -7.11
N ILE A 100 10.35 2.85 -7.64
CA ILE A 100 8.93 2.80 -7.99
C ILE A 100 8.77 1.91 -9.24
N THR A 101 8.01 0.86 -9.13
CA THR A 101 7.82 -0.12 -10.22
C THR A 101 6.45 -0.06 -10.86
N GLU A 102 5.49 0.58 -10.19
CA GLU A 102 4.09 0.62 -10.60
C GLU A 102 3.50 2.02 -10.35
N GLN A 103 2.45 2.34 -11.08
CA GLN A 103 1.65 3.53 -10.80
C GLN A 103 1.01 3.44 -9.41
N ALA A 104 0.77 4.59 -8.80
CA ALA A 104 0.07 4.66 -7.52
C ALA A 104 -1.39 4.26 -7.68
N GLN A 105 -1.87 3.40 -6.82
CA GLN A 105 -3.27 2.98 -6.76
C GLN A 105 -4.05 3.87 -5.79
N TYR A 106 -4.91 4.72 -6.32
CA TYR A 106 -5.94 5.37 -5.55
C TYR A 106 -7.05 4.38 -5.25
N THR A 107 -7.48 4.30 -3.99
CA THR A 107 -8.47 3.30 -3.53
C THR A 107 -9.55 3.96 -2.71
N GLU A 108 -10.82 3.69 -3.03
CA GLU A 108 -11.98 4.08 -2.23
C GLU A 108 -12.65 2.85 -1.63
N TYR A 109 -12.94 2.92 -0.33
CA TYR A 109 -13.71 1.96 0.43
C TYR A 109 -15.02 2.64 0.86
N PRO A 110 -16.12 2.46 0.14
CA PRO A 110 -17.42 2.97 0.55
C PRO A 110 -17.92 2.23 1.80
N LYS A 111 -19.08 2.64 2.34
CA LYS A 111 -19.74 1.86 3.39
C LYS A 111 -19.86 0.39 2.99
N GLY A 112 -19.41 -0.53 3.85
CA GLY A 112 -19.29 -1.96 3.60
C GLY A 112 -18.04 -2.36 2.82
N GLY A 113 -17.23 -1.40 2.35
CA GLY A 113 -15.99 -1.67 1.63
C GLY A 113 -14.91 -2.24 2.54
N PHE A 114 -14.19 -3.24 2.05
CA PHE A 114 -13.14 -3.95 2.80
C PHE A 114 -12.13 -4.61 1.85
N TYR A 115 -11.04 -5.10 2.41
CA TYR A 115 -10.11 -6.02 1.74
C TYR A 115 -9.61 -7.04 2.76
N GLU A 116 -9.90 -8.31 2.53
CA GLU A 116 -9.55 -9.40 3.44
C GLU A 116 -8.04 -9.64 3.53
N TRP A 117 -7.65 -10.54 4.42
CA TRP A 117 -6.26 -10.90 4.68
C TRP A 117 -5.53 -11.36 3.42
N HIS A 118 -4.49 -10.62 3.04
CA HIS A 118 -3.65 -10.89 1.87
C HIS A 118 -2.20 -10.45 2.13
N VAL A 119 -1.33 -10.79 1.21
CA VAL A 119 0.03 -10.28 1.06
C VAL A 119 0.16 -9.62 -0.30
N ASP A 120 1.03 -8.63 -0.42
CA ASP A 120 1.26 -7.92 -1.68
C ASP A 120 2.36 -8.57 -2.55
N ASN A 121 3.12 -9.49 -1.94
CA ASN A 121 4.14 -10.27 -2.62
C ASN A 121 3.97 -11.74 -2.24
N GLU A 122 3.52 -12.54 -3.19
CA GLU A 122 3.42 -13.99 -3.06
C GLU A 122 4.74 -14.67 -3.42
N LEU A 123 5.01 -15.84 -2.85
CA LEU A 123 6.24 -16.61 -3.09
C LEU A 123 6.53 -16.82 -4.58
N VAL A 124 5.51 -17.00 -5.38
CA VAL A 124 5.61 -17.19 -6.82
C VAL A 124 6.17 -15.96 -7.55
N MET A 125 6.00 -14.77 -6.99
CA MET A 125 6.50 -13.51 -7.56
C MET A 125 7.99 -13.27 -7.25
N LEU A 126 8.61 -14.02 -6.34
CA LEU A 126 9.97 -13.77 -5.87
C LEU A 126 11.03 -13.89 -6.97
N ASN A 127 10.74 -14.61 -8.05
CA ASN A 127 11.66 -14.81 -9.18
C ASN A 127 11.29 -13.98 -10.42
N MET A 128 10.27 -13.13 -10.34
CA MET A 128 9.78 -12.30 -11.44
C MET A 128 10.07 -10.82 -11.15
N PRO A 129 11.27 -10.30 -11.49
CA PRO A 129 11.60 -8.89 -11.26
C PRO A 129 10.75 -7.96 -12.16
N PRO A 130 10.39 -6.75 -11.68
CA PRO A 130 10.72 -6.22 -10.34
C PRO A 130 9.86 -6.86 -9.24
N VAL A 131 10.52 -7.39 -8.20
CA VAL A 131 9.85 -8.01 -7.06
C VAL A 131 9.38 -6.93 -6.09
N ARG A 132 8.10 -6.90 -5.73
CA ARG A 132 7.58 -6.01 -4.68
C ARG A 132 8.23 -6.36 -3.34
N LYS A 133 8.89 -5.41 -2.72
CA LYS A 133 9.57 -5.59 -1.43
C LYS A 133 9.00 -4.72 -0.33
N ILE A 134 8.58 -3.51 -0.66
CA ILE A 134 7.93 -2.58 0.27
C ILE A 134 6.58 -2.19 -0.29
N SER A 135 5.57 -2.27 0.55
CA SER A 135 4.23 -1.73 0.35
C SER A 135 4.06 -0.46 1.17
N MET A 136 3.34 0.50 0.64
CA MET A 136 2.94 1.72 1.34
C MET A 136 1.43 1.89 1.25
N THR A 137 0.82 2.23 2.36
CA THR A 137 -0.53 2.81 2.38
C THR A 137 -0.49 4.19 3.03
N LEU A 138 -1.10 5.17 2.40
CA LEU A 138 -1.21 6.55 2.88
C LEU A 138 -2.69 6.90 3.00
N LEU A 139 -3.11 7.41 4.16
CA LEU A 139 -4.50 7.81 4.37
C LEU A 139 -4.76 9.19 3.76
N LEU A 140 -5.69 9.26 2.82
CA LEU A 140 -6.09 10.50 2.15
C LEU A 140 -7.30 11.16 2.82
N SER A 141 -8.25 10.38 3.33
CA SER A 141 -9.44 10.89 4.04
C SER A 141 -9.07 11.52 5.38
N ASP A 142 -9.84 12.52 5.81
CA ASP A 142 -9.85 12.90 7.22
C ASP A 142 -10.48 11.74 8.02
N PRO A 143 -9.87 11.27 9.14
CA PRO A 143 -10.45 10.23 10.00
C PRO A 143 -11.85 10.53 10.51
N LYS A 144 -12.29 11.80 10.49
CA LYS A 144 -13.65 12.22 10.88
C LYS A 144 -14.72 11.88 9.82
N ASP A 145 -14.32 11.63 8.57
CA ASP A 145 -15.22 11.41 7.44
C ASP A 145 -15.68 9.96 7.31
N PHE A 146 -15.12 9.04 8.11
CA PHE A 146 -15.48 7.63 8.06
C PHE A 146 -15.33 6.94 9.43
N GLU A 147 -15.99 5.80 9.58
CA GLU A 147 -15.89 4.90 10.74
C GLU A 147 -15.59 3.47 10.24
N GLY A 148 -14.80 2.70 10.99
CA GLY A 148 -14.29 1.41 10.56
C GLY A 148 -13.16 1.54 9.54
N GLY A 149 -12.93 0.53 8.71
CA GLY A 149 -11.88 0.56 7.70
C GLY A 149 -10.46 0.56 8.29
N GLU A 150 -10.29 0.02 9.50
CA GLU A 150 -8.99 -0.08 10.13
C GLU A 150 -8.06 -0.98 9.29
N LEU A 151 -6.82 -0.52 9.13
CA LEU A 151 -5.75 -1.36 8.61
C LEU A 151 -5.22 -2.25 9.73
N GLU A 152 -5.18 -3.55 9.50
CA GLU A 152 -4.63 -4.53 10.43
C GLU A 152 -3.47 -5.29 9.76
N LEU A 153 -2.41 -5.55 10.53
CA LEU A 153 -1.24 -6.29 10.09
C LEU A 153 -0.94 -7.44 11.07
N VAL A 154 -0.52 -8.56 10.52
CA VAL A 154 0.01 -9.70 11.30
C VAL A 154 -0.97 -10.19 12.37
N ASP A 155 -2.06 -10.79 11.94
CA ASP A 155 -3.03 -11.48 12.81
C ASP A 155 -3.56 -10.60 13.98
N ASP A 156 -4.02 -9.41 13.65
CA ASP A 156 -4.63 -8.42 14.57
C ASP A 156 -3.70 -7.82 15.64
N LYS A 157 -2.41 -8.12 15.62
CA LYS A 157 -1.48 -7.65 16.65
C LYS A 157 -1.07 -6.19 16.48
N LYS A 158 -1.12 -5.66 15.25
CA LYS A 158 -0.75 -4.28 14.96
C LYS A 158 -1.86 -3.56 14.20
N ARG A 159 -2.37 -2.48 14.79
CA ARG A 159 -3.42 -1.62 14.23
C ARG A 159 -2.90 -0.19 14.14
N PRO A 160 -2.32 0.21 13.01
CA PRO A 160 -1.87 1.59 12.84
C PRO A 160 -3.06 2.54 12.82
N ASN A 161 -2.96 3.62 13.60
CA ASN A 161 -3.95 4.69 13.61
C ASN A 161 -3.47 5.84 12.72
N LEU A 162 -3.55 5.64 11.41
CA LEU A 162 -3.08 6.60 10.44
C LEU A 162 -3.92 7.89 10.49
N LYS A 163 -3.23 9.02 10.54
CA LYS A 163 -3.79 10.35 10.34
C LYS A 163 -3.78 10.69 8.85
N ARG A 164 -4.57 11.67 8.45
CA ARG A 164 -4.56 12.18 7.08
C ARG A 164 -3.15 12.61 6.64
N GLY A 165 -2.73 12.19 5.47
CA GLY A 165 -1.41 12.45 4.91
C GLY A 165 -0.27 11.61 5.46
N TYR A 166 -0.51 10.79 6.51
CA TYR A 166 0.48 9.88 7.07
C TYR A 166 0.48 8.55 6.33
N ALA A 167 1.64 7.92 6.30
CA ALA A 167 1.83 6.64 5.64
C ALA A 167 2.35 5.56 6.57
N LEU A 168 1.99 4.33 6.24
CA LEU A 168 2.59 3.12 6.75
C LEU A 168 3.37 2.47 5.61
N PHE A 169 4.65 2.20 5.86
CA PHE A 169 5.50 1.36 5.02
C PHE A 169 5.66 0.01 5.68
N PHE A 170 5.54 -1.07 4.91
CA PHE A 170 5.73 -2.42 5.43
C PHE A 170 6.28 -3.36 4.36
N ALA A 171 6.96 -4.43 4.79
CA ALA A 171 7.46 -5.41 3.84
C ALA A 171 6.29 -6.10 3.13
N SER A 172 6.35 -6.22 1.82
CA SER A 172 5.22 -6.68 0.98
C SER A 172 4.76 -8.11 1.26
N PHE A 173 5.57 -8.91 1.97
CA PHE A 173 5.21 -10.25 2.45
C PHE A 173 4.44 -10.24 3.80
N ILE A 174 4.25 -9.07 4.41
CA ILE A 174 3.48 -8.98 5.66
C ILE A 174 1.99 -9.08 5.32
N ARG A 175 1.33 -10.02 5.99
CA ARG A 175 -0.10 -10.23 5.86
C ARG A 175 -0.86 -9.07 6.50
N HIS A 176 -1.82 -8.53 5.77
CA HIS A 176 -2.60 -7.38 6.20
C HIS A 176 -4.00 -7.39 5.61
N ARG A 177 -4.89 -6.57 6.17
CA ARG A 177 -6.25 -6.36 5.68
C ARG A 177 -6.75 -4.96 5.97
N VAL A 178 -7.82 -4.57 5.28
CA VAL A 178 -8.65 -3.41 5.63
C VAL A 178 -10.02 -3.92 6.04
N LYS A 179 -10.41 -3.64 7.29
CA LYS A 179 -11.72 -4.02 7.83
C LYS A 179 -12.86 -3.29 7.12
N PRO A 180 -14.09 -3.79 7.24
CA PRO A 180 -15.24 -3.10 6.67
C PRO A 180 -15.39 -1.67 7.17
N VAL A 181 -15.62 -0.74 6.24
CA VAL A 181 -16.03 0.63 6.56
C VAL A 181 -17.47 0.61 7.02
N ILE A 182 -17.73 1.11 8.23
CA ILE A 182 -19.06 1.12 8.86
C ILE A 182 -19.87 2.31 8.34
N LYS A 183 -19.21 3.47 8.16
CA LYS A 183 -19.84 4.72 7.74
C LYS A 183 -18.85 5.56 6.91
N GLY A 184 -19.37 6.35 5.98
CA GLY A 184 -18.58 7.25 5.15
C GLY A 184 -17.83 6.54 4.02
N ASN A 185 -16.73 7.14 3.59
CA ASN A 185 -15.89 6.64 2.50
C ASN A 185 -14.41 6.83 2.84
N ARG A 186 -13.68 5.73 3.05
CA ARG A 186 -12.25 5.76 3.32
C ARG A 186 -11.48 5.79 2.02
N LYS A 187 -10.63 6.80 1.84
CA LYS A 187 -9.78 6.97 0.66
C LYS A 187 -8.32 6.79 1.05
N SER A 188 -7.57 6.04 0.27
CA SER A 188 -6.15 5.81 0.49
C SER A 188 -5.38 5.76 -0.82
N LEU A 189 -4.08 6.03 -0.72
CA LEU A 189 -3.12 5.82 -1.78
C LEU A 189 -2.27 4.61 -1.41
N VAL A 190 -2.16 3.66 -2.33
CA VAL A 190 -1.33 2.46 -2.18
C VAL A 190 -0.24 2.50 -3.23
N MET A 191 0.99 2.21 -2.83
CA MET A 191 2.13 2.07 -3.74
C MET A 191 2.97 0.88 -3.36
N TRP A 192 3.56 0.27 -4.37
CA TRP A 192 4.52 -0.81 -4.22
C TRP A 192 5.86 -0.38 -4.79
N PHE A 193 6.90 -0.75 -4.06
CA PHE A 193 8.27 -0.51 -4.45
C PHE A 193 8.97 -1.85 -4.59
N GLY A 194 9.68 -2.00 -5.68
CA GLY A 194 10.30 -3.25 -6.05
C GLY A 194 11.76 -3.10 -6.42
N GLY A 195 12.37 -4.24 -6.66
CA GLY A 195 13.76 -4.34 -7.04
C GLY A 195 14.11 -5.73 -7.54
N PRO A 196 15.41 -6.10 -7.55
CA PRO A 196 15.84 -7.44 -7.92
C PRO A 196 15.25 -8.49 -6.95
N PRO A 197 15.30 -9.78 -7.29
CA PRO A 197 14.91 -10.86 -6.37
C PRO A 197 15.58 -10.75 -5.00
N LEU A 198 14.95 -11.33 -3.99
CA LEU A 198 15.56 -11.47 -2.66
C LEU A 198 16.74 -12.44 -2.77
N LYS A 199 17.87 -12.07 -2.16
CA LYS A 199 19.07 -12.91 -2.07
C LYS A 199 19.12 -13.61 -0.74
#